data_de595c0608735c73baed4b88e229a1a0
#
_entry.id   de595c0608735c73baed4b88e229a1a0
#
_cell.length_a   1.000
_cell.length_b   1.000
_cell.length_c   1.000
_cell.angle_alpha   90.00
_cell.angle_beta   90.00
_cell.angle_gamma   90.00
#
_symmetry.space_group_name_H-M   'P 1'
#
loop_
_entity.id
_entity.type
_entity.pdbx_description
1 polymer ?
#
loop_
_entity_poly.entity_id
_entity_poly.type
_entity_poly.pdbx_seq_one_letter_code
_entity_poly.pdbx_strand_id
1 'polypeptide(L)'
;EWLDNTSVKDIVNLIDERIDRIKSEYADEECSDGYQAGEGALELIDRFKQAPEVGIPLYGSLINTVTRGARLRKFYLRSAATGLGKTRALVADACNFASDEIYEPAFDMWIKNGKKEPTLFIATEQDLSEVQTMAMAFLADVNEDHILTGRYEQGEEERVRYAAKKLSEISLWIEEMPDFSLQDVENAIKKYIREHDVRYVCFDYIQTSMKILEEITRRSGGVKLREDNILFMLSTRLKDLCNQYGIFIISATQLNASYQDSETPDQNLLRGSKSIADKVDVGAIMLEPTKDDLVKIEPIVASSSRFKVPNMKISIYKNRRGSYKGVYLWCDADLGTCRIQPMFCTNYRHELKPIEDIKIMVDDEPSAF
;
A
#
# COMPACT_ATOMS: atom_id res chain seq x y z
N GLU A 1 3.77 43.20 17.20
CA GLU A 1 2.27 43.18 17.16
C GLU A 1 1.71 42.05 16.28
N TRP A 2 2.27 41.77 15.10
CA TRP A 2 1.79 40.68 14.25
C TRP A 2 2.25 39.30 14.76
N LEU A 3 3.47 39.20 15.29
CA LEU A 3 4.03 37.94 15.85
C LEU A 3 3.39 37.57 17.20
N ASP A 4 2.83 38.50 17.92
CA ASP A 4 2.24 38.24 19.24
C ASP A 4 0.86 37.59 19.21
N ASN A 5 0.18 37.61 18.04
CA ASN A 5 -1.15 37.02 17.85
C ASN A 5 -1.18 35.83 16.85
N THR A 6 -0.03 35.44 16.32
CA THR A 6 0.06 34.34 15.32
C THR A 6 0.53 33.07 16.01
N SER A 7 -0.17 31.96 15.80
CA SER A 7 0.24 30.70 16.41
C SER A 7 1.61 30.25 15.87
N VAL A 8 2.40 29.57 16.70
CA VAL A 8 3.69 29.00 16.28
C VAL A 8 3.54 28.15 15.01
N LYS A 9 2.41 27.46 14.88
CA LYS A 9 2.07 26.65 13.70
C LYS A 9 1.94 27.51 12.44
N ASP A 10 1.32 28.67 12.54
CA ASP A 10 1.14 29.59 11.40
C ASP A 10 2.47 30.24 11.01
N ILE A 11 3.32 30.51 11.98
CA ILE A 11 4.69 31.03 11.74
C ILE A 11 5.53 29.97 11.00
N VAL A 12 5.50 28.73 11.45
CA VAL A 12 6.21 27.61 10.80
C VAL A 12 5.68 27.41 9.38
N ASN A 13 4.37 27.39 9.19
CA ASN A 13 3.76 27.25 7.85
C ASN A 13 4.18 28.40 6.92
N LEU A 14 4.24 29.62 7.42
CA LEU A 14 4.66 30.79 6.64
C LEU A 14 6.14 30.73 6.27
N ILE A 15 6.99 30.22 7.16
CA ILE A 15 8.42 30.00 6.89
C ILE A 15 8.60 28.92 5.85
N ASP A 16 7.89 27.81 5.99
CA ASP A 16 7.92 26.69 5.04
C ASP A 16 7.40 27.11 3.66
N GLU A 17 6.29 27.85 3.57
CA GLU A 17 5.79 28.43 2.31
C GLU A 17 6.82 29.38 1.66
N ARG A 18 7.52 30.17 2.47
CA ARG A 18 8.56 31.09 1.96
C ARG A 18 9.81 30.34 1.50
N ILE A 19 10.23 29.31 2.25
CA ILE A 19 11.36 28.46 1.87
C ILE A 19 11.02 27.68 0.61
N ASP A 20 9.81 27.13 0.50
CA ASP A 20 9.37 26.42 -0.70
C ASP A 20 9.23 27.35 -1.91
N ARG A 21 8.82 28.60 -1.71
CA ARG A 21 8.83 29.64 -2.76
C ARG A 21 10.23 30.00 -3.20
N ILE A 22 11.15 30.21 -2.25
CA ILE A 22 12.55 30.48 -2.55
C ILE A 22 13.16 29.28 -3.29
N LYS A 23 12.93 28.06 -2.83
CA LYS A 23 13.37 26.84 -3.52
C LYS A 23 12.76 26.73 -4.92
N SER A 24 11.50 27.08 -5.13
CA SER A 24 10.87 27.06 -6.47
C SER A 24 11.43 28.18 -7.37
N GLU A 25 11.67 29.36 -6.84
CA GLU A 25 12.25 30.48 -7.58
C GLU A 25 13.72 30.23 -7.96
N TYR A 26 14.49 29.53 -7.10
CA TYR A 26 15.86 29.12 -7.40
C TYR A 26 15.98 27.78 -8.10
N ALA A 27 14.95 26.91 -8.02
CA ALA A 27 14.91 25.66 -8.80
C ALA A 27 14.54 25.87 -10.27
N ASP A 28 14.02 27.05 -10.62
CA ASP A 28 13.85 27.45 -12.02
C ASP A 28 15.20 27.72 -12.74
N GLU A 29 16.31 27.85 -11.98
CA GLU A 29 17.68 27.85 -12.52
C GLU A 29 18.33 26.45 -12.54
N GLU A 30 17.82 25.46 -11.77
CA GLU A 30 18.09 24.04 -11.97
C GLU A 30 17.04 23.47 -12.95
N CYS A 31 17.12 23.87 -14.21
CA CYS A 31 16.60 23.03 -15.30
C CYS A 31 17.03 21.60 -15.00
N SER A 32 16.07 20.68 -14.90
CA SER A 32 16.37 19.25 -14.79
C SER A 32 17.46 18.94 -15.81
N ASP A 33 18.67 18.62 -15.35
CA ASP A 33 19.77 18.26 -16.22
C ASP A 33 19.28 17.17 -17.16
N GLY A 34 19.16 17.51 -18.43
CA GLY A 34 18.79 16.55 -19.44
C GLY A 34 19.92 15.53 -19.55
N TYR A 35 19.63 14.27 -19.29
CA TYR A 35 20.61 13.20 -19.42
C TYR A 35 20.70 12.74 -20.87
N GLN A 36 21.91 12.46 -21.34
CA GLN A 36 22.07 11.78 -22.61
C GLN A 36 21.50 10.36 -22.51
N ALA A 37 20.69 9.92 -23.48
CA ALA A 37 19.96 8.64 -23.42
C ALA A 37 20.83 7.40 -23.15
N GLY A 38 22.12 7.45 -23.49
CA GLY A 38 23.08 6.36 -23.26
C GLY A 38 23.85 6.46 -21.94
N GLU A 39 23.71 7.56 -21.20
CA GLU A 39 24.45 7.77 -19.96
C GLU A 39 24.02 6.73 -18.90
N GLY A 40 24.99 6.00 -18.32
CA GLY A 40 24.74 4.96 -17.33
C GLY A 40 24.02 3.70 -17.85
N ALA A 41 23.81 3.56 -19.18
CA ALA A 41 23.02 2.45 -19.71
C ALA A 41 23.73 1.09 -19.58
N LEU A 42 25.05 1.04 -19.68
CA LEU A 42 25.83 -0.20 -19.51
C LEU A 42 25.85 -0.63 -18.05
N GLU A 43 26.09 0.30 -17.15
CA GLU A 43 26.03 0.08 -15.69
C GLU A 43 24.65 -0.40 -15.26
N LEU A 44 23.60 0.12 -15.88
CA LEU A 44 22.23 -0.32 -15.64
C LEU A 44 22.02 -1.80 -16.04
N ILE A 45 22.58 -2.23 -17.17
CA ILE A 45 22.52 -3.63 -17.63
C ILE A 45 23.24 -4.53 -16.63
N ASP A 46 24.44 -4.15 -16.20
CA ASP A 46 25.24 -4.95 -15.27
C ASP A 46 24.57 -5.04 -13.90
N ARG A 47 23.99 -3.93 -13.43
CA ARG A 47 23.17 -3.92 -12.20
C ARG A 47 21.98 -4.88 -12.30
N PHE A 48 21.25 -4.89 -13.42
CA PHE A 48 20.10 -5.80 -13.57
C PHE A 48 20.49 -7.28 -13.71
N LYS A 49 21.70 -7.57 -14.19
CA LYS A 49 22.24 -8.94 -14.18
C LYS A 49 22.57 -9.43 -12.76
N GLN A 50 23.09 -8.54 -11.92
CA GLN A 50 23.43 -8.85 -10.54
C GLN A 50 22.20 -8.89 -9.64
N ALA A 51 21.30 -7.91 -9.78
CA ALA A 51 20.08 -7.80 -9.00
C ALA A 51 18.90 -7.35 -9.90
N PRO A 52 17.93 -8.21 -10.17
CA PRO A 52 16.72 -7.82 -10.90
C PRO A 52 16.01 -6.65 -10.18
N GLU A 53 15.33 -5.76 -10.95
CA GLU A 53 14.53 -4.67 -10.37
C GLU A 53 13.31 -5.24 -9.62
N VAL A 54 13.50 -5.55 -8.36
CA VAL A 54 12.46 -6.02 -7.44
C VAL A 54 12.43 -5.11 -6.22
N GLY A 55 11.23 -4.92 -5.64
CA GLY A 55 11.07 -4.25 -4.36
C GLY A 55 11.01 -5.26 -3.23
N ILE A 56 10.93 -4.77 -1.99
CA ILE A 56 10.68 -5.65 -0.85
C ILE A 56 9.32 -6.33 -1.01
N PRO A 57 9.14 -7.55 -0.49
CA PRO A 57 7.88 -8.26 -0.62
C PRO A 57 6.72 -7.58 0.09
N LEU A 58 5.59 -7.45 -0.61
CA LEU A 58 4.26 -7.30 -0.02
C LEU A 58 3.87 -8.59 0.70
N TYR A 59 2.85 -8.54 1.55
CA TYR A 59 2.35 -9.77 2.17
C TYR A 59 1.68 -10.68 1.12
N GLY A 60 2.09 -11.95 1.10
CA GLY A 60 1.67 -12.96 0.13
C GLY A 60 2.67 -13.16 -1.02
N SER A 61 3.15 -14.39 -1.20
CA SER A 61 4.24 -14.69 -2.13
C SER A 61 3.90 -14.39 -3.60
N LEU A 62 2.74 -14.83 -4.05
CA LEU A 62 2.33 -14.78 -5.46
C LEU A 62 2.13 -13.35 -5.97
N ILE A 63 1.66 -12.43 -5.11
CA ILE A 63 1.52 -11.03 -5.49
C ILE A 63 2.87 -10.38 -5.80
N ASN A 64 3.93 -10.83 -5.14
CA ASN A 64 5.29 -10.31 -5.34
C ASN A 64 5.84 -10.70 -6.71
N THR A 65 5.60 -11.93 -7.14
CA THR A 65 5.96 -12.37 -8.49
C THR A 65 5.25 -11.56 -9.56
N VAL A 66 3.96 -11.29 -9.35
CA VAL A 66 3.13 -10.53 -10.30
C VAL A 66 3.55 -9.06 -10.35
N THR A 67 3.78 -8.42 -9.19
CA THR A 67 4.05 -6.97 -9.09
C THR A 67 5.53 -6.62 -9.03
N ARG A 68 6.40 -7.60 -8.81
CA ARG A 68 7.82 -7.45 -8.46
C ARG A 68 8.03 -6.77 -7.10
N GLY A 69 7.13 -7.02 -6.13
CA GLY A 69 7.20 -6.43 -4.79
C GLY A 69 6.94 -4.92 -4.74
N ALA A 70 7.18 -4.32 -3.58
CA ALA A 70 7.01 -2.90 -3.29
C ALA A 70 8.25 -2.10 -3.75
N ARG A 71 8.26 -1.70 -5.01
CA ARG A 71 9.40 -0.98 -5.61
C ARG A 71 9.37 0.50 -5.26
N LEU A 72 10.50 1.06 -4.86
CA LEU A 72 10.64 2.49 -4.63
C LEU A 72 10.27 3.30 -5.89
N ARG A 73 9.82 4.55 -5.69
CA ARG A 73 9.32 5.45 -6.74
C ARG A 73 8.05 4.94 -7.43
N LYS A 74 7.31 4.00 -6.82
CA LYS A 74 6.06 3.43 -7.35
C LYS A 74 4.89 3.71 -6.41
N PHE A 75 3.75 3.91 -7.05
CA PHE A 75 2.47 4.08 -6.40
C PHE A 75 1.54 2.92 -6.76
N TYR A 76 1.10 2.15 -5.75
CA TYR A 76 0.20 1.02 -5.90
C TYR A 76 -1.18 1.35 -5.33
N LEU A 77 -2.21 0.83 -5.96
CA LEU A 77 -3.60 1.02 -5.53
C LEU A 77 -4.30 -0.33 -5.40
N ARG A 78 -4.90 -0.56 -4.24
CA ARG A 78 -5.71 -1.74 -3.94
C ARG A 78 -7.15 -1.31 -3.66
N SER A 79 -8.06 -1.59 -4.58
CA SER A 79 -9.45 -1.17 -4.51
C SER A 79 -10.34 -2.32 -4.06
N ALA A 80 -11.38 -2.04 -3.27
CA ALA A 80 -12.36 -3.04 -2.87
C ALA A 80 -13.67 -2.37 -2.46
N ALA A 81 -14.75 -3.15 -2.40
CA ALA A 81 -15.97 -2.74 -1.74
C ALA A 81 -15.76 -2.60 -0.22
N THR A 82 -16.70 -1.96 0.45
CA THR A 82 -16.68 -1.85 1.92
C THR A 82 -16.74 -3.25 2.54
N GLY A 83 -15.96 -3.48 3.59
CA GLY A 83 -15.92 -4.76 4.32
C GLY A 83 -15.01 -5.84 3.72
N LEU A 84 -14.46 -5.65 2.52
CA LEU A 84 -13.57 -6.62 1.87
C LEU A 84 -12.07 -6.51 2.30
N GLY A 85 -11.78 -5.89 3.44
CA GLY A 85 -10.46 -5.93 4.05
C GLY A 85 -9.40 -5.01 3.45
N LYS A 86 -9.76 -3.85 2.85
CA LYS A 86 -8.80 -2.85 2.35
C LYS A 86 -7.76 -2.44 3.40
N THR A 87 -8.24 -1.92 4.51
CA THR A 87 -7.43 -1.50 5.65
C THR A 87 -6.58 -2.65 6.18
N ARG A 88 -7.20 -3.83 6.38
CA ARG A 88 -6.50 -5.04 6.86
C ARG A 88 -5.34 -5.44 5.96
N ALA A 89 -5.52 -5.38 4.65
CA ALA A 89 -4.46 -5.66 3.69
C ALA A 89 -3.33 -4.61 3.73
N LEU A 90 -3.65 -3.34 3.96
CA LEU A 90 -2.65 -2.28 4.11
C LEU A 90 -1.89 -2.40 5.43
N VAL A 91 -2.56 -2.75 6.54
CA VAL A 91 -1.92 -3.03 7.83
C VAL A 91 -1.00 -4.24 7.72
N ALA A 92 -1.44 -5.31 7.04
CA ALA A 92 -0.60 -6.48 6.77
C ALA A 92 0.66 -6.11 5.99
N ASP A 93 0.56 -5.30 4.95
CA ASP A 93 1.72 -4.83 4.18
C ASP A 93 2.65 -3.96 5.05
N ALA A 94 2.10 -3.03 5.84
CA ALA A 94 2.89 -2.16 6.72
C ALA A 94 3.68 -2.97 7.78
N CYS A 95 3.02 -3.92 8.45
CA CYS A 95 3.67 -4.83 9.38
C CYS A 95 4.71 -5.71 8.70
N ASN A 96 4.40 -6.21 7.48
CA ASN A 96 5.31 -7.04 6.70
C ASN A 96 6.56 -6.28 6.25
N PHE A 97 6.49 -4.98 6.01
CA PHE A 97 7.66 -4.15 5.68
C PHE A 97 8.52 -3.85 6.91
N ALA A 98 7.88 -3.54 8.04
CA ALA A 98 8.58 -3.02 9.22
C ALA A 98 9.08 -4.11 10.17
N SER A 99 8.42 -5.29 10.22
CA SER A 99 8.78 -6.34 11.17
C SER A 99 9.84 -7.27 10.62
N ASP A 100 10.81 -7.61 11.46
CA ASP A 100 11.83 -8.63 11.22
C ASP A 100 11.34 -10.06 11.46
N GLU A 101 10.21 -10.22 12.18
CA GLU A 101 9.63 -11.52 12.51
C GLU A 101 8.09 -11.48 12.34
N ILE A 102 7.53 -12.60 11.92
CA ILE A 102 6.08 -12.84 11.84
C ILE A 102 5.82 -14.26 12.34
N TYR A 103 4.77 -14.47 13.13
CA TYR A 103 4.39 -15.81 13.55
C TYR A 103 3.85 -16.61 12.37
N GLU A 104 4.35 -17.84 12.21
CA GLU A 104 3.91 -18.74 11.14
C GLU A 104 3.24 -19.98 11.76
N PRO A 105 1.91 -20.09 11.65
CA PRO A 105 1.15 -21.16 12.29
C PRO A 105 1.49 -22.56 11.77
N ALA A 106 1.96 -22.67 10.53
CA ALA A 106 2.36 -23.96 9.96
C ALA A 106 3.55 -24.59 10.69
N PHE A 107 4.38 -23.78 11.35
CA PHE A 107 5.55 -24.21 12.10
C PHE A 107 5.43 -23.96 13.61
N ASP A 108 4.33 -23.34 14.05
CA ASP A 108 4.10 -22.93 15.45
C ASP A 108 5.27 -22.11 16.02
N MET A 109 5.79 -21.16 15.23
CA MET A 109 6.95 -20.36 15.61
C MET A 109 7.00 -19.00 14.93
N TRP A 110 7.73 -18.08 15.55
CA TRP A 110 8.11 -16.82 14.93
C TRP A 110 9.23 -17.06 13.91
N ILE A 111 9.00 -16.68 12.67
CA ILE A 111 9.98 -16.81 11.60
C ILE A 111 10.52 -15.45 11.20
N LYS A 112 11.80 -15.42 10.83
CA LYS A 112 12.42 -14.20 10.29
C LYS A 112 11.77 -13.80 8.97
N ASN A 113 11.41 -12.53 8.87
CA ASN A 113 10.80 -11.94 7.69
C ASN A 113 11.84 -11.34 6.72
N GLY A 114 13.10 -11.19 7.13
CA GLY A 114 14.18 -10.62 6.34
C GLY A 114 13.98 -9.16 5.92
N LYS A 115 13.09 -8.42 6.62
CA LYS A 115 12.78 -7.01 6.35
C LYS A 115 12.79 -6.25 7.66
N LYS A 116 13.10 -4.98 7.60
CA LYS A 116 13.11 -4.07 8.74
C LYS A 116 13.05 -2.63 8.24
N GLU A 117 12.17 -2.38 7.29
CA GLU A 117 12.12 -1.10 6.59
C GLU A 117 11.27 -0.08 7.35
N PRO A 118 11.78 1.15 7.54
CA PRO A 118 10.99 2.23 8.13
C PRO A 118 9.73 2.50 7.34
N THR A 119 8.58 2.35 7.99
CA THR A 119 7.26 2.39 7.36
C THR A 119 6.34 3.36 8.07
N LEU A 120 5.58 4.14 7.32
CA LEU A 120 4.52 5.03 7.81
C LEU A 120 3.16 4.49 7.38
N PHE A 121 2.25 4.35 8.34
CA PHE A 121 0.84 4.10 8.10
C PHE A 121 0.05 5.37 8.39
N ILE A 122 -0.64 5.92 7.40
CA ILE A 122 -1.53 7.08 7.57
C ILE A 122 -2.95 6.57 7.60
N ALA A 123 -3.62 6.72 8.74
CA ALA A 123 -5.00 6.30 8.97
C ALA A 123 -5.94 7.51 8.84
N THR A 124 -6.90 7.42 7.90
CA THR A 124 -7.88 8.51 7.69
C THR A 124 -9.24 8.23 8.30
N GLU A 125 -9.51 6.99 8.72
CA GLU A 125 -10.78 6.59 9.35
C GLU A 125 -10.57 5.89 10.70
N GLN A 126 -9.56 5.02 10.80
CA GLN A 126 -9.29 4.24 12.01
C GLN A 126 -8.50 5.06 13.03
N ASP A 127 -8.79 4.80 14.30
CA ASP A 127 -7.95 5.29 15.39
C ASP A 127 -6.70 4.40 15.62
N LEU A 128 -5.78 4.88 16.45
CA LEU A 128 -4.55 4.17 16.76
C LEU A 128 -4.81 2.77 17.32
N SER A 129 -5.81 2.60 18.18
CA SER A 129 -6.08 1.34 18.85
C SER A 129 -6.62 0.30 17.85
N GLU A 130 -7.43 0.71 16.89
CA GLU A 130 -7.93 -0.15 15.81
C GLU A 130 -6.79 -0.63 14.91
N VAL A 131 -5.87 0.26 14.51
CA VAL A 131 -4.70 -0.13 13.71
C VAL A 131 -3.77 -1.04 14.51
N GLN A 132 -3.57 -0.78 15.81
CA GLN A 132 -2.74 -1.61 16.68
C GLN A 132 -3.30 -3.02 16.87
N THR A 133 -4.64 -3.16 17.05
CA THR A 133 -5.26 -4.49 17.18
C THR A 133 -5.14 -5.30 15.89
N MET A 134 -5.36 -4.70 14.73
CA MET A 134 -5.13 -5.33 13.43
C MET A 134 -3.65 -5.74 13.24
N ALA A 135 -2.71 -4.88 13.64
CA ALA A 135 -1.29 -5.18 13.54
C ALA A 135 -0.87 -6.35 14.45
N MET A 136 -1.38 -6.40 15.68
CA MET A 136 -1.15 -7.53 16.59
C MET A 136 -1.78 -8.82 16.04
N ALA A 137 -3.01 -8.75 15.53
CA ALA A 137 -3.70 -9.87 14.90
C ALA A 137 -2.88 -10.45 13.73
N PHE A 138 -2.34 -9.58 12.88
CA PHE A 138 -1.50 -9.99 11.76
C PHE A 138 -0.19 -10.62 12.20
N LEU A 139 0.56 -9.96 13.09
CA LEU A 139 1.88 -10.44 13.53
C LEU A 139 1.79 -11.77 14.28
N ALA A 140 0.78 -11.89 15.16
CA ALA A 140 0.61 -13.07 16.04
C ALA A 140 -0.17 -14.22 15.39
N ASP A 141 -0.80 -13.99 14.22
CA ASP A 141 -1.78 -14.89 13.62
C ASP A 141 -2.89 -15.27 14.63
N VAL A 142 -3.52 -14.25 15.19
CA VAL A 142 -4.63 -14.38 16.14
C VAL A 142 -5.81 -13.57 15.62
N ASN A 143 -7.01 -14.15 15.71
CA ASN A 143 -8.22 -13.44 15.29
C ASN A 143 -8.41 -12.17 16.13
N GLU A 144 -8.60 -11.03 15.46
CA GLU A 144 -8.81 -9.74 16.11
C GLU A 144 -9.95 -9.75 17.13
N ASP A 145 -11.02 -10.53 16.88
CA ASP A 145 -12.13 -10.67 17.83
C ASP A 145 -11.68 -11.26 19.18
N HIS A 146 -10.70 -12.19 19.18
CA HIS A 146 -10.13 -12.72 20.40
C HIS A 146 -9.35 -11.64 21.18
N ILE A 147 -8.67 -10.74 20.48
CA ILE A 147 -7.96 -9.60 21.08
C ILE A 147 -8.98 -8.61 21.69
N LEU A 148 -10.00 -8.24 20.92
CA LEU A 148 -11.01 -7.26 21.31
C LEU A 148 -11.86 -7.74 22.49
N THR A 149 -12.15 -9.04 22.57
CA THR A 149 -12.96 -9.63 23.63
C THR A 149 -12.15 -10.11 24.83
N GLY A 150 -10.82 -10.21 24.68
CA GLY A 150 -9.93 -10.81 25.69
C GLY A 150 -10.14 -12.31 25.88
N ARG A 151 -10.78 -12.98 24.91
CA ARG A 151 -11.08 -14.42 24.94
C ARG A 151 -10.11 -15.16 24.03
N TYR A 152 -8.96 -15.46 24.57
CA TYR A 152 -7.89 -16.14 23.84
C TYR A 152 -8.03 -17.65 23.89
N GLU A 153 -7.66 -18.31 22.82
CA GLU A 153 -7.39 -19.75 22.79
C GLU A 153 -5.99 -20.05 23.39
N GLN A 154 -5.66 -21.33 23.51
CA GLN A 154 -4.39 -21.74 24.11
C GLN A 154 -3.20 -21.17 23.35
N GLY A 155 -2.31 -20.44 24.04
CA GLY A 155 -1.09 -19.83 23.50
C GLY A 155 -1.30 -18.51 22.74
N GLU A 156 -2.54 -18.10 22.44
CA GLU A 156 -2.80 -16.86 21.70
C GLU A 156 -2.40 -15.61 22.50
N GLU A 157 -2.74 -15.54 23.77
CA GLU A 157 -2.41 -14.37 24.59
C GLU A 157 -0.90 -14.12 24.64
N GLU A 158 -0.09 -15.18 24.73
CA GLU A 158 1.37 -15.07 24.73
C GLU A 158 1.88 -14.52 23.40
N ARG A 159 1.32 -15.02 22.28
CA ARG A 159 1.67 -14.52 20.94
C ARG A 159 1.29 -13.06 20.75
N VAL A 160 0.09 -12.66 21.20
CA VAL A 160 -0.38 -11.26 21.11
C VAL A 160 0.50 -10.33 21.97
N ARG A 161 0.85 -10.75 23.19
CA ARG A 161 1.77 -9.97 24.04
C ARG A 161 3.16 -9.83 23.41
N TYR A 162 3.65 -10.88 22.77
CA TYR A 162 4.90 -10.81 22.01
C TYR A 162 4.79 -9.88 20.81
N ALA A 163 3.70 -9.95 20.03
CA ALA A 163 3.43 -9.04 18.94
C ALA A 163 3.38 -7.57 19.39
N ALA A 164 2.71 -7.29 20.53
CA ALA A 164 2.65 -5.95 21.11
C ALA A 164 4.06 -5.42 21.50
N LYS A 165 4.91 -6.29 22.07
CA LYS A 165 6.31 -5.95 22.33
C LYS A 165 7.06 -5.67 21.04
N LYS A 166 6.91 -6.50 20.01
CA LYS A 166 7.52 -6.28 18.70
C LYS A 166 7.09 -4.95 18.07
N LEU A 167 5.82 -4.58 18.15
CA LEU A 167 5.33 -3.29 17.65
C LEU A 167 6.04 -2.09 18.29
N SER A 168 6.51 -2.21 19.53
CA SER A 168 7.28 -1.15 20.18
C SER A 168 8.76 -1.10 19.77
N GLU A 169 9.27 -2.13 19.11
CA GLU A 169 10.67 -2.28 18.70
C GLU A 169 10.90 -2.01 17.20
N ILE A 170 9.85 -2.17 16.37
CA ILE A 170 9.94 -2.01 14.92
C ILE A 170 9.76 -0.55 14.48
N SER A 171 10.27 -0.23 13.30
CA SER A 171 10.17 1.10 12.70
C SER A 171 8.85 1.28 11.92
N LEU A 172 7.71 1.14 12.62
CA LEU A 172 6.37 1.39 12.10
C LEU A 172 5.74 2.55 12.86
N TRP A 173 5.44 3.63 12.15
CA TRP A 173 4.74 4.78 12.68
C TRP A 173 3.32 4.83 12.16
N ILE A 174 2.39 5.23 13.02
CA ILE A 174 0.97 5.42 12.69
C ILE A 174 0.65 6.89 12.89
N GLU A 175 0.16 7.54 11.85
CA GLU A 175 -0.32 8.94 11.88
C GLU A 175 -1.84 8.94 11.67
N GLU A 176 -2.60 9.40 12.66
CA GLU A 176 -4.04 9.59 12.52
C GLU A 176 -4.33 10.92 11.83
N MET A 177 -5.11 10.85 10.75
CA MET A 177 -5.39 12.01 9.91
C MET A 177 -6.85 12.00 9.42
N PRO A 178 -7.83 12.12 10.33
CA PRO A 178 -9.26 11.97 10.00
C PRO A 178 -9.78 13.08 9.09
N ASP A 179 -9.19 14.27 9.15
CA ASP A 179 -9.49 15.39 8.25
C ASP A 179 -8.18 16.02 7.79
N PHE A 180 -7.92 16.02 6.49
CA PHE A 180 -6.62 16.36 5.92
C PHE A 180 -6.74 17.21 4.64
N SER A 181 -5.74 18.03 4.41
CA SER A 181 -5.47 18.69 3.14
C SER A 181 -4.36 17.94 2.37
N LEU A 182 -4.16 18.28 1.10
CA LEU A 182 -3.02 17.77 0.33
C LEU A 182 -1.69 18.15 1.00
N GLN A 183 -1.63 19.35 1.56
CA GLN A 183 -0.46 19.86 2.27
C GLN A 183 -0.19 19.10 3.58
N ASP A 184 -1.23 18.73 4.34
CA ASP A 184 -1.08 17.94 5.57
C ASP A 184 -0.46 16.56 5.27
N VAL A 185 -0.93 15.87 4.22
CA VAL A 185 -0.37 14.57 3.79
C VAL A 185 1.10 14.71 3.40
N GLU A 186 1.42 15.73 2.61
CA GLU A 186 2.79 15.99 2.18
C GLU A 186 3.71 16.29 3.37
N ASN A 187 3.27 17.16 4.29
CA ASN A 187 4.05 17.52 5.47
C ASN A 187 4.29 16.34 6.40
N ALA A 188 3.27 15.47 6.60
CA ALA A 188 3.43 14.24 7.36
C ALA A 188 4.48 13.33 6.72
N ILE A 189 4.37 13.05 5.44
CA ILE A 189 5.34 12.20 4.73
C ILE A 189 6.75 12.79 4.81
N LYS A 190 6.92 14.09 4.54
CA LYS A 190 8.21 14.79 4.65
C LYS A 190 8.81 14.71 6.05
N LYS A 191 7.99 14.88 7.09
CA LYS A 191 8.40 14.79 8.49
C LYS A 191 9.00 13.41 8.78
N TYR A 192 8.27 12.34 8.46
CA TYR A 192 8.71 10.98 8.74
C TYR A 192 9.89 10.53 7.89
N ILE A 193 10.03 11.01 6.65
CA ILE A 193 11.25 10.80 5.84
C ILE A 193 12.45 11.44 6.55
N ARG A 194 12.34 12.70 6.96
CA ARG A 194 13.45 13.45 7.58
C ARG A 194 13.83 12.88 8.96
N GLU A 195 12.85 12.52 9.79
CA GLU A 195 13.06 12.16 11.19
C GLU A 195 13.36 10.66 11.37
N HIS A 196 12.88 9.82 10.46
CA HIS A 196 12.90 8.37 10.62
C HIS A 196 13.33 7.61 9.37
N ASP A 197 13.77 8.29 8.31
CA ASP A 197 14.15 7.69 7.01
C ASP A 197 13.07 6.77 6.43
N VAL A 198 11.80 7.16 6.57
CA VAL A 198 10.68 6.38 6.04
C VAL A 198 10.76 6.28 4.54
N ARG A 199 10.68 5.05 4.02
CA ARG A 199 10.74 4.75 2.59
C ARG A 199 9.48 4.07 2.06
N TYR A 200 8.65 3.52 2.94
CA TYR A 200 7.41 2.82 2.61
C TYR A 200 6.24 3.49 3.33
N VAL A 201 5.20 3.82 2.57
CA VAL A 201 4.01 4.51 3.09
C VAL A 201 2.77 3.73 2.72
N CYS A 202 1.95 3.42 3.71
CA CYS A 202 0.60 2.89 3.53
C CYS A 202 -0.40 3.99 3.84
N PHE A 203 -1.15 4.46 2.84
CA PHE A 203 -2.14 5.53 2.97
C PHE A 203 -3.56 4.96 2.92
N ASP A 204 -4.23 4.90 4.04
CA ASP A 204 -5.56 4.29 4.17
C ASP A 204 -6.64 5.34 4.44
N TYR A 205 -7.36 5.81 3.44
CA TYR A 205 -7.36 5.51 2.01
C TYR A 205 -7.64 6.79 1.18
N ILE A 206 -7.63 6.72 -0.13
CA ILE A 206 -7.94 7.86 -0.99
C ILE A 206 -9.42 8.20 -0.89
N GLN A 207 -9.71 9.30 -0.20
CA GLN A 207 -11.04 9.85 0.01
C GLN A 207 -11.03 11.38 0.04
N THR A 208 -12.21 11.97 -0.01
CA THR A 208 -12.37 13.42 0.19
C THR A 208 -12.53 13.73 1.67
N SER A 209 -11.92 14.83 2.11
CA SER A 209 -12.06 15.40 3.46
C SER A 209 -12.54 16.85 3.36
N MET A 210 -12.99 17.44 4.46
CA MET A 210 -13.42 18.84 4.46
C MET A 210 -12.26 19.77 4.15
N LYS A 211 -11.10 19.56 4.76
CA LYS A 211 -9.91 20.37 4.51
C LYS A 211 -9.43 20.33 3.07
N ILE A 212 -9.44 19.14 2.42
CA ILE A 212 -9.04 19.04 1.02
C ILE A 212 -10.01 19.81 0.10
N LEU A 213 -11.31 19.77 0.40
CA LEU A 213 -12.33 20.55 -0.30
C LEU A 213 -12.11 22.05 -0.14
N GLU A 214 -11.83 22.52 1.06
CA GLU A 214 -11.55 23.93 1.35
C GLU A 214 -10.27 24.40 0.67
N GLU A 215 -9.18 23.62 0.78
CA GLU A 215 -7.90 23.94 0.13
C GLU A 215 -8.06 24.10 -1.38
N ILE A 216 -8.70 23.14 -2.02
CA ILE A 216 -8.89 23.16 -3.49
C ILE A 216 -9.83 24.28 -3.91
N THR A 217 -10.94 24.52 -3.17
CA THR A 217 -11.87 25.61 -3.46
C THR A 217 -11.16 26.95 -3.38
N ARG A 218 -10.33 27.17 -2.37
CA ARG A 218 -9.52 28.39 -2.21
C ARG A 218 -8.54 28.57 -3.38
N ARG A 219 -7.83 27.51 -3.78
CA ARG A 219 -6.86 27.54 -4.88
C ARG A 219 -7.51 27.76 -6.25
N SER A 220 -8.74 27.28 -6.44
CA SER A 220 -9.50 27.41 -7.70
C SER A 220 -10.31 28.72 -7.82
N GLY A 221 -10.11 29.68 -6.90
CA GLY A 221 -10.85 30.95 -6.92
C GLY A 221 -12.34 30.81 -6.62
N GLY A 222 -12.75 29.82 -5.83
CA GLY A 222 -14.15 29.57 -5.44
C GLY A 222 -14.91 28.62 -6.35
N VAL A 223 -14.26 28.03 -7.35
CA VAL A 223 -14.90 27.04 -8.23
C VAL A 223 -15.05 25.71 -7.49
N LYS A 224 -16.27 25.21 -7.33
CA LYS A 224 -16.56 23.89 -6.79
C LYS A 224 -16.09 22.81 -7.77
N LEU A 225 -15.07 22.05 -7.37
CA LEU A 225 -14.65 20.88 -8.13
C LEU A 225 -15.50 19.65 -7.79
N ARG A 226 -15.61 18.73 -8.73
CA ARG A 226 -16.28 17.45 -8.53
C ARG A 226 -15.35 16.51 -7.72
N GLU A 227 -15.95 15.57 -6.99
CA GLU A 227 -15.23 14.58 -6.18
C GLU A 227 -14.14 13.84 -6.99
N ASP A 228 -14.45 13.45 -8.23
CA ASP A 228 -13.51 12.76 -9.10
C ASP A 228 -12.23 13.56 -9.39
N ASN A 229 -12.34 14.89 -9.55
CA ASN A 229 -11.19 15.76 -9.75
C ASN A 229 -10.32 15.85 -8.48
N ILE A 230 -10.95 15.87 -7.31
CA ILE A 230 -10.26 15.94 -6.03
C ILE A 230 -9.46 14.67 -5.77
N LEU A 231 -10.10 13.51 -5.96
CA LEU A 231 -9.45 12.22 -5.82
C LEU A 231 -8.31 12.03 -6.83
N PHE A 232 -8.47 12.56 -8.04
CA PHE A 232 -7.40 12.60 -9.04
C PHE A 232 -6.22 13.47 -8.59
N MET A 233 -6.48 14.65 -8.02
CA MET A 233 -5.43 15.54 -7.51
C MET A 233 -4.66 14.88 -6.36
N LEU A 234 -5.35 14.25 -5.41
CA LEU A 234 -4.72 13.49 -4.33
C LEU A 234 -3.83 12.36 -4.88
N SER A 235 -4.37 11.56 -5.82
CA SER A 235 -3.60 10.47 -6.45
C SER A 235 -2.38 10.96 -7.22
N THR A 236 -2.51 12.11 -7.89
CA THR A 236 -1.39 12.76 -8.58
C THR A 236 -0.33 13.18 -7.58
N ARG A 237 -0.74 13.83 -6.47
CA ARG A 237 0.21 14.27 -5.46
C ARG A 237 0.94 13.10 -4.80
N LEU A 238 0.23 12.01 -4.45
CA LEU A 238 0.86 10.79 -3.92
C LEU A 238 1.91 10.22 -4.89
N LYS A 239 1.59 10.19 -6.21
CA LYS A 239 2.57 9.73 -7.22
C LYS A 239 3.77 10.67 -7.34
N ASP A 240 3.56 11.98 -7.26
CA ASP A 240 4.64 12.96 -7.30
C ASP A 240 5.57 12.81 -6.09
N LEU A 241 5.02 12.58 -4.88
CA LEU A 241 5.80 12.29 -3.68
C LEU A 241 6.65 11.01 -3.83
N CYS A 242 6.10 9.95 -4.45
CA CYS A 242 6.89 8.75 -4.77
C CYS A 242 8.12 9.07 -5.61
N ASN A 243 7.95 9.91 -6.64
CA ASN A 243 9.02 10.25 -7.56
C ASN A 243 10.04 11.21 -6.93
N GLN A 244 9.54 12.23 -6.22
CA GLN A 244 10.34 13.30 -5.62
C GLN A 244 11.24 12.79 -4.49
N TYR A 245 10.67 11.95 -3.59
CA TYR A 245 11.39 11.46 -2.41
C TYR A 245 11.94 10.04 -2.57
N GLY A 246 11.74 9.39 -3.71
CA GLY A 246 12.23 8.04 -3.94
C GLY A 246 11.54 6.97 -3.10
N ILE A 247 10.34 7.24 -2.57
CA ILE A 247 9.59 6.34 -1.68
C ILE A 247 8.60 5.45 -2.45
N PHE A 248 8.14 4.39 -1.78
CA PHE A 248 7.01 3.58 -2.20
C PHE A 248 5.75 4.02 -1.47
N ILE A 249 4.63 4.14 -2.19
CA ILE A 249 3.32 4.36 -1.58
C ILE A 249 2.36 3.27 -2.06
N ILE A 250 1.63 2.67 -1.13
CA ILE A 250 0.46 1.86 -1.41
C ILE A 250 -0.76 2.49 -0.75
N SER A 251 -1.87 2.54 -1.48
CA SER A 251 -3.13 3.07 -0.96
C SER A 251 -4.31 2.21 -1.39
N ALA A 252 -5.47 2.55 -0.88
CA ALA A 252 -6.73 1.93 -1.22
C ALA A 252 -7.73 2.96 -1.76
N THR A 253 -8.78 2.46 -2.43
CA THR A 253 -9.98 3.24 -2.75
C THR A 253 -11.21 2.33 -2.76
N GLN A 254 -12.39 2.91 -2.62
CA GLN A 254 -13.63 2.18 -2.70
C GLN A 254 -14.03 1.92 -4.17
N LEU A 255 -14.83 0.89 -4.38
CA LEU A 255 -15.49 0.64 -5.65
C LEU A 255 -16.78 1.44 -5.74
N ASN A 256 -17.21 1.77 -6.95
CA ASN A 256 -18.52 2.33 -7.21
C ASN A 256 -19.61 1.25 -7.11
N ALA A 257 -20.90 1.65 -7.05
CA ALA A 257 -22.00 0.70 -6.87
C ALA A 257 -22.17 -0.29 -8.03
N SER A 258 -21.67 0.02 -9.22
CA SER A 258 -21.81 -0.83 -10.42
C SER A 258 -20.82 -2.01 -10.47
N TYR A 259 -19.99 -2.20 -9.43
CA TYR A 259 -19.00 -3.29 -9.45
C TYR A 259 -19.63 -4.69 -9.48
N GLN A 260 -20.87 -4.84 -8.98
CA GLN A 260 -21.58 -6.13 -8.94
C GLN A 260 -22.09 -6.57 -10.33
N ASP A 261 -22.35 -5.60 -11.22
CA ASP A 261 -22.92 -5.85 -12.55
C ASP A 261 -21.84 -5.99 -13.64
N SER A 262 -20.57 -5.85 -13.29
CA SER A 262 -19.48 -5.84 -14.26
C SER A 262 -18.89 -7.23 -14.50
N GLU A 263 -18.88 -7.66 -15.76
CA GLU A 263 -18.25 -8.92 -16.18
C GLU A 263 -16.73 -8.93 -16.03
N THR A 264 -16.08 -7.75 -16.14
CA THR A 264 -14.63 -7.63 -16.03
C THR A 264 -14.25 -6.54 -15.02
N PRO A 265 -13.57 -6.88 -13.92
CA PRO A 265 -13.14 -5.91 -12.94
C PRO A 265 -11.94 -5.11 -13.46
N ASP A 266 -12.22 -3.91 -13.93
CA ASP A 266 -11.24 -2.96 -14.43
C ASP A 266 -11.30 -1.60 -13.72
N GLN A 267 -10.51 -0.65 -14.20
CA GLN A 267 -10.46 0.71 -13.65
C GLN A 267 -11.78 1.49 -13.66
N ASN A 268 -12.79 1.03 -14.42
CA ASN A 268 -14.11 1.69 -14.48
C ASN A 268 -14.91 1.49 -13.19
N LEU A 269 -14.54 0.52 -12.38
CA LEU A 269 -15.17 0.20 -11.11
C LEU A 269 -14.69 1.06 -9.94
N LEU A 270 -13.66 1.88 -10.13
CA LEU A 270 -13.13 2.74 -9.07
C LEU A 270 -14.10 3.88 -8.76
N ARG A 271 -14.37 4.09 -7.48
CA ARG A 271 -15.10 5.27 -7.03
C ARG A 271 -14.29 6.52 -7.34
N GLY A 272 -14.96 7.51 -7.92
CA GLY A 272 -14.41 8.81 -8.17
C GLY A 272 -13.79 9.00 -9.54
N SER A 273 -13.13 8.05 -10.19
CA SER A 273 -12.72 8.21 -11.60
C SER A 273 -11.71 7.19 -12.12
N LYS A 274 -11.80 6.88 -13.41
CA LYS A 274 -10.73 6.23 -14.18
C LYS A 274 -9.38 6.94 -14.05
N SER A 275 -9.39 8.23 -13.84
CA SER A 275 -8.20 9.08 -13.78
C SER A 275 -7.29 8.76 -12.58
N ILE A 276 -7.83 8.23 -11.46
CA ILE A 276 -7.01 7.70 -10.37
C ILE A 276 -6.11 6.58 -10.88
N ALA A 277 -6.69 5.65 -11.67
CA ALA A 277 -5.95 4.54 -12.24
C ALA A 277 -4.80 4.98 -13.17
N ASP A 278 -4.89 6.17 -13.79
CA ASP A 278 -3.84 6.66 -14.69
C ASP A 278 -2.53 6.96 -13.95
N LYS A 279 -2.60 7.33 -12.68
CA LYS A 279 -1.44 7.73 -11.88
C LYS A 279 -0.73 6.56 -11.21
N VAL A 280 -1.41 5.43 -10.99
CA VAL A 280 -0.81 4.27 -10.30
C VAL A 280 0.07 3.44 -11.24
N ASP A 281 1.08 2.80 -10.67
CA ASP A 281 1.95 1.86 -11.38
C ASP A 281 1.38 0.44 -11.37
N VAL A 282 0.76 0.03 -10.25
CA VAL A 282 0.01 -1.23 -10.13
C VAL A 282 -1.38 -0.93 -9.58
N GLY A 283 -2.40 -1.50 -10.23
CA GLY A 283 -3.78 -1.39 -9.81
C GLY A 283 -4.38 -2.78 -9.63
N ALA A 284 -4.95 -3.01 -8.45
CA ALA A 284 -5.58 -4.26 -8.05
C ALA A 284 -7.00 -4.01 -7.54
N ILE A 285 -7.91 -4.95 -7.78
CA ILE A 285 -9.27 -4.94 -7.25
C ILE A 285 -9.51 -6.25 -6.49
N MET A 286 -9.87 -6.12 -5.21
CA MET A 286 -10.24 -7.24 -4.35
C MET A 286 -11.75 -7.46 -4.44
N LEU A 287 -12.16 -8.70 -4.68
CA LEU A 287 -13.55 -9.10 -4.91
C LEU A 287 -13.82 -10.45 -4.25
N GLU A 288 -15.08 -10.70 -3.92
CA GLU A 288 -15.54 -12.05 -3.62
C GLU A 288 -15.67 -12.87 -4.91
N PRO A 289 -15.29 -14.16 -4.91
CA PRO A 289 -15.56 -15.04 -6.03
C PRO A 289 -17.05 -15.22 -6.25
N THR A 290 -17.52 -15.13 -7.49
CA THR A 290 -18.90 -15.47 -7.82
C THR A 290 -19.07 -17.01 -7.87
N LYS A 291 -20.32 -17.48 -7.83
CA LYS A 291 -20.60 -18.92 -7.99
C LYS A 291 -20.08 -19.46 -9.32
N ASP A 292 -20.18 -18.66 -10.38
CA ASP A 292 -19.67 -19.02 -11.71
C ASP A 292 -18.12 -19.10 -11.72
N ASP A 293 -17.45 -18.18 -11.03
CA ASP A 293 -16.01 -18.26 -10.83
C ASP A 293 -15.60 -19.58 -10.19
N LEU A 294 -16.26 -19.94 -9.06
CA LEU A 294 -15.92 -21.16 -8.31
C LEU A 294 -16.12 -22.42 -9.14
N VAL A 295 -17.17 -22.49 -9.95
CA VAL A 295 -17.39 -23.61 -10.89
C VAL A 295 -16.27 -23.69 -11.93
N LYS A 296 -15.86 -22.56 -12.49
CA LYS A 296 -14.81 -22.53 -13.52
C LYS A 296 -13.43 -22.92 -13.00
N ILE A 297 -13.11 -22.62 -11.75
CA ILE A 297 -11.80 -22.94 -11.14
C ILE A 297 -11.80 -24.26 -10.38
N GLU A 298 -12.93 -24.94 -10.22
CA GLU A 298 -13.03 -26.21 -9.51
C GLU A 298 -11.97 -27.24 -9.98
N PRO A 299 -11.73 -27.45 -11.30
CA PRO A 299 -10.69 -28.38 -11.76
C PRO A 299 -9.28 -27.99 -11.29
N ILE A 300 -9.01 -26.66 -11.17
CA ILE A 300 -7.71 -26.16 -10.69
C ILE A 300 -7.57 -26.45 -9.19
N VAL A 301 -8.60 -26.16 -8.42
CA VAL A 301 -8.61 -26.42 -6.97
C VAL A 301 -8.43 -27.92 -6.70
N ALA A 302 -9.13 -28.76 -7.44
CA ALA A 302 -9.02 -30.23 -7.33
C ALA A 302 -7.65 -30.78 -7.75
N SER A 303 -6.88 -30.06 -8.56
CA SER A 303 -5.58 -30.50 -9.06
C SER A 303 -4.46 -30.53 -8.03
N SER A 304 -4.63 -29.85 -6.87
CA SER A 304 -3.61 -29.75 -5.83
C SER A 304 -4.21 -29.72 -4.43
N SER A 305 -3.72 -30.58 -3.56
CA SER A 305 -4.09 -30.57 -2.13
C SER A 305 -3.67 -29.29 -1.37
N ARG A 306 -2.84 -28.46 -2.00
CA ARG A 306 -2.41 -27.17 -1.42
C ARG A 306 -3.44 -26.06 -1.65
N PHE A 307 -4.37 -26.25 -2.59
CA PHE A 307 -5.36 -25.25 -2.91
C PHE A 307 -6.63 -25.48 -2.11
N LYS A 308 -7.04 -24.47 -1.36
CA LYS A 308 -8.36 -24.40 -0.76
C LYS A 308 -9.33 -23.75 -1.73
N VAL A 309 -10.63 -23.89 -1.49
CA VAL A 309 -11.64 -23.12 -2.22
C VAL A 309 -11.42 -21.63 -1.91
N PRO A 310 -11.12 -20.77 -2.88
CA PRO A 310 -10.87 -19.36 -2.63
C PRO A 310 -12.11 -18.66 -2.11
N ASN A 311 -11.92 -17.80 -1.12
CA ASN A 311 -12.95 -16.89 -0.63
C ASN A 311 -12.71 -15.42 -1.04
N MET A 312 -11.59 -15.16 -1.71
CA MET A 312 -11.27 -13.85 -2.29
C MET A 312 -10.53 -14.02 -3.62
N LYS A 313 -10.75 -13.11 -4.56
CA LYS A 313 -9.95 -12.95 -5.77
C LYS A 313 -9.42 -11.53 -5.89
N ILE A 314 -8.18 -11.38 -6.35
CA ILE A 314 -7.56 -10.08 -6.62
C ILE A 314 -7.34 -9.96 -8.12
N SER A 315 -8.03 -9.02 -8.77
CA SER A 315 -7.85 -8.70 -10.18
C SER A 315 -6.73 -7.69 -10.36
N ILE A 316 -5.69 -8.03 -11.12
CA ILE A 316 -4.61 -7.12 -11.48
C ILE A 316 -4.95 -6.47 -12.82
N TYR A 317 -5.63 -5.32 -12.80
CA TYR A 317 -6.06 -4.63 -14.00
C TYR A 317 -4.97 -3.74 -14.61
N LYS A 318 -3.99 -3.31 -13.81
CA LYS A 318 -2.85 -2.49 -14.24
C LYS A 318 -1.55 -2.97 -13.62
N ASN A 319 -0.49 -3.06 -14.42
CA ASN A 319 0.84 -3.43 -13.96
C ASN A 319 1.89 -2.85 -14.92
N ARG A 320 2.43 -1.68 -14.57
CA ARG A 320 3.50 -1.04 -15.36
C ARG A 320 4.81 -1.77 -15.14
N ARG A 321 5.48 -2.15 -16.23
CA ARG A 321 6.73 -2.94 -16.25
C ARG A 321 6.60 -4.34 -15.64
N GLY A 322 5.38 -4.86 -15.47
CA GLY A 322 5.12 -6.24 -15.08
C GLY A 322 4.59 -7.06 -16.25
N SER A 323 4.94 -8.35 -16.28
CA SER A 323 4.47 -9.27 -17.32
C SER A 323 3.02 -9.71 -17.12
N TYR A 324 2.48 -9.53 -15.92
CA TYR A 324 1.18 -10.03 -15.52
C TYR A 324 0.17 -8.87 -15.39
N LYS A 325 -0.67 -8.71 -16.42
CA LYS A 325 -1.82 -7.83 -16.46
C LYS A 325 -3.03 -8.63 -16.92
N GLY A 326 -4.21 -8.34 -16.39
CA GLY A 326 -5.42 -9.07 -16.75
C GLY A 326 -5.41 -10.49 -16.17
N VAL A 327 -5.02 -10.61 -14.91
CA VAL A 327 -4.96 -11.86 -14.17
C VAL A 327 -5.76 -11.78 -12.88
N TYR A 328 -6.26 -12.93 -12.42
CA TYR A 328 -6.81 -13.12 -11.10
C TYR A 328 -5.82 -13.88 -10.22
N LEU A 329 -5.58 -13.36 -9.02
CA LEU A 329 -4.97 -14.08 -7.93
C LEU A 329 -6.09 -14.61 -7.03
N TRP A 330 -6.16 -15.92 -6.86
CA TRP A 330 -7.15 -16.60 -6.05
C TRP A 330 -6.60 -16.82 -4.66
N CYS A 331 -7.30 -16.31 -3.65
CA CYS A 331 -6.77 -16.18 -2.31
C CYS A 331 -7.58 -16.97 -1.29
N ASP A 332 -6.86 -17.50 -0.29
CA ASP A 332 -7.37 -17.86 1.03
C ASP A 332 -7.19 -16.61 1.92
N ALA A 333 -8.29 -15.95 2.26
CA ALA A 333 -8.27 -14.72 3.02
C ALA A 333 -8.88 -14.95 4.40
N ASP A 334 -8.08 -14.71 5.43
CA ASP A 334 -8.55 -14.60 6.80
C ASP A 334 -8.49 -13.12 7.21
N LEU A 335 -9.64 -12.47 7.17
CA LEU A 335 -9.73 -11.06 7.56
C LEU A 335 -9.59 -10.87 9.07
N GLY A 336 -9.91 -11.87 9.88
CA GLY A 336 -9.73 -11.83 11.33
C GLY A 336 -8.26 -11.69 11.74
N THR A 337 -7.37 -12.36 11.02
CA THR A 337 -5.91 -12.24 11.20
C THR A 337 -5.26 -11.27 10.25
N CYS A 338 -6.01 -10.53 9.45
CA CYS A 338 -5.53 -9.63 8.39
C CYS A 338 -4.65 -10.31 7.32
N ARG A 339 -4.76 -11.64 7.15
CA ARG A 339 -3.92 -12.42 6.24
C ARG A 339 -4.67 -12.79 4.96
N ILE A 340 -4.16 -12.34 3.83
CA ILE A 340 -4.69 -12.64 2.51
C ILE A 340 -3.59 -13.36 1.73
N GLN A 341 -3.76 -14.67 1.53
CA GLN A 341 -2.77 -15.55 0.91
C GLN A 341 -3.20 -15.93 -0.51
N PRO A 342 -2.58 -15.36 -1.56
CA PRO A 342 -2.79 -15.82 -2.91
C PRO A 342 -2.24 -17.25 -3.11
N MET A 343 -3.08 -18.17 -3.61
CA MET A 343 -2.74 -19.58 -3.79
C MET A 343 -2.34 -19.92 -5.23
N PHE A 344 -3.08 -19.40 -6.21
CA PHE A 344 -2.81 -19.61 -7.62
C PHE A 344 -3.30 -18.43 -8.46
N CYS A 345 -2.84 -18.39 -9.72
CA CYS A 345 -3.14 -17.31 -10.68
C CYS A 345 -3.83 -17.89 -11.92
N THR A 346 -4.84 -17.18 -12.42
CA THR A 346 -5.46 -17.44 -13.71
C THR A 346 -5.50 -16.18 -14.57
N ASN A 347 -5.70 -16.35 -15.88
CA ASN A 347 -6.15 -15.24 -16.72
C ASN A 347 -7.65 -14.94 -16.46
N TYR A 348 -8.21 -13.93 -17.12
CA TYR A 348 -9.64 -13.58 -17.00
C TYR A 348 -10.60 -14.64 -17.60
N ARG A 349 -10.08 -15.65 -18.32
CA ARG A 349 -10.84 -16.81 -18.79
C ARG A 349 -10.80 -17.99 -17.83
N HIS A 350 -10.25 -17.81 -16.62
CA HIS A 350 -10.06 -18.82 -15.58
C HIS A 350 -9.09 -19.95 -15.99
N GLU A 351 -8.24 -19.74 -16.99
CA GLU A 351 -7.18 -20.67 -17.35
C GLU A 351 -5.97 -20.45 -16.44
N LEU A 352 -5.43 -21.55 -15.88
CA LEU A 352 -4.27 -21.51 -14.98
C LEU A 352 -3.08 -20.85 -15.67
N LYS A 353 -2.50 -19.86 -15.03
CA LYS A 353 -1.24 -19.24 -15.42
C LYS A 353 -0.14 -19.72 -14.49
N PRO A 354 0.82 -20.53 -14.98
CA PRO A 354 2.01 -20.80 -14.22
C PRO A 354 2.76 -19.47 -13.98
N ILE A 355 3.07 -19.20 -12.73
CA ILE A 355 3.89 -18.06 -12.34
C ILE A 355 5.24 -18.64 -11.94
N GLU A 356 6.28 -18.25 -12.66
CA GLU A 356 7.65 -18.54 -12.26
C GLU A 356 7.95 -17.75 -10.98
N ASP A 357 8.27 -18.46 -9.90
CA ASP A 357 8.64 -17.83 -8.65
C ASP A 357 9.87 -16.94 -8.86
N ILE A 358 9.69 -15.65 -8.79
CA ILE A 358 10.80 -14.72 -8.62
C ILE A 358 11.25 -14.89 -7.17
N LYS A 359 12.32 -15.64 -6.94
CA LYS A 359 12.97 -15.67 -5.64
C LYS A 359 13.53 -14.28 -5.38
N ILE A 360 12.85 -13.52 -4.56
CA ILE A 360 13.39 -12.30 -3.98
C ILE A 360 14.34 -12.78 -2.89
N MET A 361 15.62 -12.87 -3.22
CA MET A 361 16.67 -13.08 -2.21
C MET A 361 16.83 -11.76 -1.49
N VAL A 362 16.43 -11.72 -0.23
CA VAL A 362 16.82 -10.65 0.68
C VAL A 362 18.17 -11.05 1.22
N ASP A 363 19.22 -10.38 0.79
CA ASP A 363 20.56 -10.58 1.34
C ASP A 363 20.56 -10.18 2.81
N ASP A 364 21.02 -11.08 3.68
CA ASP A 364 21.16 -10.89 5.13
C ASP A 364 22.30 -9.90 5.51
N GLU A 365 22.91 -9.19 4.57
CA GLU A 365 23.93 -8.20 4.87
C GLU A 365 23.36 -6.78 4.84
N PRO A 366 23.60 -5.97 5.90
CA PRO A 366 23.30 -4.56 5.85
C PRO A 366 24.18 -3.90 4.78
N SER A 367 23.55 -3.36 3.73
CA SER A 367 24.26 -2.54 2.75
C SER A 367 24.88 -1.35 3.49
N ALA A 368 26.17 -1.41 3.66
CA ALA A 368 26.98 -0.25 4.00
C ALA A 368 26.98 0.67 2.77
N PHE A 369 26.13 1.71 2.84
CA PHE A 369 26.34 3.01 2.15
C PHE A 369 25.40 4.05 2.77
#